data_41960602a58d48364c579265a8c9e1b7
#
_entry.id   41960602a58d48364c579265a8c9e1b7
#
_cell.length_a   1.000
_cell.length_b   1.000
_cell.length_c   1.000
_cell.angle_alpha   90.00
_cell.angle_beta   90.00
_cell.angle_gamma   90.00
#
_symmetry.space_group_name_H-M   'P 1'
#
loop_
_entity.id
_entity.type
_entity.pdbx_description
1 polymer ?
#
loop_
_entity_poly.entity_id
_entity_poly.type
_entity_poly.pdbx_seq_one_letter_code
_entity_poly.pdbx_strand_id
1 'polypeptide(L)'
;MSKIAIIGTSGLFPGSSTPEEFWDNLMSGRDLTGLATEADFGVDPAVFFHPEKGVVDKCYSLRGGYIRDFRFDPEGYELPAEYLARQDKLYQWPLYVAKEALRDSGYYQQKAVLDRCGLILGNLSFPTGSSHKQLASVYTNTTEQALQKLLQ
;
A
#
# COMPACT_ATOMS: atom_id res chain seq x y z
N MET A 1 -11.06 34.38 9.46
CA MET A 1 -10.55 33.07 9.12
C MET A 1 -11.57 32.37 8.22
N SER A 2 -11.14 31.90 7.04
CA SER A 2 -12.00 31.07 6.18
C SER A 2 -12.23 29.72 6.87
N LYS A 3 -13.49 29.26 6.90
CA LYS A 3 -13.84 27.96 7.40
C LYS A 3 -13.54 26.91 6.33
N ILE A 4 -12.93 25.79 6.73
CA ILE A 4 -12.66 24.64 5.86
C ILE A 4 -13.58 23.52 6.32
N ALA A 5 -14.19 22.80 5.37
CA ALA A 5 -15.07 21.66 5.63
C ALA A 5 -14.45 20.38 5.05
N ILE A 6 -14.55 19.29 5.79
CA ILE A 6 -14.36 17.95 5.27
C ILE A 6 -15.70 17.52 4.68
N ILE A 7 -15.73 17.21 3.38
CA ILE A 7 -16.95 16.92 2.64
C ILE A 7 -17.06 15.49 2.14
N GLY A 8 -15.99 14.72 2.27
CA GLY A 8 -15.97 13.30 1.95
C GLY A 8 -14.79 12.62 2.60
N THR A 9 -14.96 11.36 2.96
CA THR A 9 -13.96 10.53 3.62
C THR A 9 -13.94 9.13 3.01
N SER A 10 -12.80 8.50 3.03
CA SER A 10 -12.64 7.11 2.64
C SER A 10 -11.42 6.51 3.33
N GLY A 11 -11.36 5.19 3.36
CA GLY A 11 -10.23 4.49 3.96
C GLY A 11 -10.14 3.05 3.47
N LEU A 12 -8.92 2.54 3.50
CA LEU A 12 -8.59 1.14 3.24
C LEU A 12 -7.66 0.66 4.34
N PHE A 13 -8.14 -0.27 5.16
CA PHE A 13 -7.44 -0.77 6.35
C PHE A 13 -7.44 -2.30 6.35
N PRO A 14 -6.61 -2.96 7.15
CA PRO A 14 -6.70 -4.40 7.36
C PRO A 14 -8.13 -4.81 7.76
N GLY A 15 -8.76 -5.68 6.96
CA GLY A 15 -10.13 -6.15 7.19
C GLY A 15 -11.23 -5.10 7.09
N SER A 16 -10.97 -3.94 6.47
CA SER A 16 -11.96 -2.88 6.26
C SER A 16 -11.67 -2.11 4.97
N SER A 17 -12.66 -2.01 4.11
CA SER A 17 -12.58 -1.29 2.84
C SER A 17 -13.32 0.05 2.88
N THR A 18 -14.05 0.30 3.96
CA THR A 18 -14.81 1.54 4.18
C THR A 18 -14.57 2.10 5.59
N PRO A 19 -14.84 3.41 5.82
CA PRO A 19 -14.79 4.00 7.15
C PRO A 19 -15.76 3.34 8.14
N GLU A 20 -16.96 2.92 7.68
CA GLU A 20 -17.98 2.27 8.49
C GLU A 20 -17.49 0.90 8.98
N GLU A 21 -16.98 0.06 8.09
CA GLU A 21 -16.40 -1.25 8.47
C GLU A 21 -15.24 -1.07 9.46
N PHE A 22 -14.39 -0.06 9.25
CA PHE A 22 -13.30 0.25 10.16
C PHE A 22 -13.83 0.66 11.55
N TRP A 23 -14.86 1.51 11.59
CA TRP A 23 -15.50 1.92 12.82
C TRP A 23 -16.13 0.74 13.58
N ASP A 24 -16.85 -0.12 12.88
CA ASP A 24 -17.47 -1.32 13.46
C ASP A 24 -16.43 -2.27 14.05
N ASN A 25 -15.31 -2.45 13.36
CA ASN A 25 -14.21 -3.25 13.85
C ASN A 25 -13.57 -2.64 15.11
N LEU A 26 -13.40 -1.32 15.16
CA LEU A 26 -12.91 -0.63 16.37
C LEU A 26 -13.89 -0.77 17.54
N MET A 27 -15.18 -0.52 17.31
CA MET A 27 -16.20 -0.58 18.35
C MET A 27 -16.42 -2.00 18.90
N SER A 28 -16.19 -3.02 18.06
CA SER A 28 -16.24 -4.42 18.49
C SER A 28 -14.94 -4.91 19.16
N GLY A 29 -13.91 -4.06 19.24
CA GLY A 29 -12.61 -4.43 19.83
C GLY A 29 -11.84 -5.49 19.04
N ARG A 30 -12.11 -5.63 17.74
CA ARG A 30 -11.44 -6.62 16.87
C ARG A 30 -9.99 -6.21 16.59
N ASP A 31 -9.05 -7.09 16.91
CA ASP A 31 -7.67 -6.96 16.48
C ASP A 31 -7.51 -7.57 15.08
N LEU A 32 -7.35 -6.72 14.10
CA LEU A 32 -7.15 -7.08 12.70
C LEU A 32 -5.69 -7.10 12.28
N THR A 33 -4.77 -6.96 13.24
CA THR A 33 -3.35 -7.22 12.99
C THR A 33 -3.08 -8.72 12.88
N GLY A 34 -2.07 -9.07 12.12
CA GLY A 34 -1.67 -10.46 11.93
C GLY A 34 -0.16 -10.61 11.77
N LEU A 35 0.30 -11.84 11.73
CA LEU A 35 1.69 -12.11 11.38
C LEU A 35 1.89 -11.95 9.87
N ALA A 36 3.05 -11.45 9.49
CA ALA A 36 3.48 -11.41 8.10
C ALA A 36 3.52 -12.81 7.49
N THR A 37 3.20 -12.89 6.21
CA THR A 37 3.30 -14.11 5.42
C THR A 37 4.24 -13.90 4.24
N GLU A 38 4.65 -14.98 3.60
CA GLU A 38 5.43 -14.90 2.37
C GLU A 38 4.73 -14.08 1.27
N ALA A 39 3.40 -14.14 1.20
CA ALA A 39 2.63 -13.34 0.24
C ALA A 39 2.71 -11.82 0.49
N ASP A 40 2.99 -11.39 1.73
CA ASP A 40 3.14 -9.98 2.06
C ASP A 40 4.54 -9.45 1.69
N PHE A 41 5.58 -10.29 1.80
CA PHE A 41 6.98 -9.90 1.59
C PHE A 41 7.60 -10.45 0.29
N GLY A 42 7.00 -11.47 -0.32
CA GLY A 42 7.56 -12.20 -1.46
C GLY A 42 8.68 -13.18 -1.11
N VAL A 43 9.02 -13.28 0.18
CA VAL A 43 9.97 -14.23 0.76
C VAL A 43 9.49 -14.62 2.17
N ASP A 44 9.99 -15.73 2.71
CA ASP A 44 9.66 -16.16 4.06
C ASP A 44 10.05 -15.06 5.08
N PRO A 45 9.09 -14.48 5.82
CA PRO A 45 9.36 -13.45 6.81
C PRO A 45 10.32 -13.88 7.93
N ALA A 46 10.43 -15.18 8.19
CA ALA A 46 11.34 -15.72 9.21
C ALA A 46 12.79 -15.33 8.96
N VAL A 47 13.19 -15.10 7.70
CA VAL A 47 14.57 -14.66 7.38
C VAL A 47 14.88 -13.26 7.94
N PHE A 48 13.88 -12.44 8.20
CA PHE A 48 14.03 -11.09 8.75
C PHE A 48 13.76 -11.03 10.26
N PHE A 49 13.29 -12.12 10.88
CA PHE A 49 12.89 -12.11 12.27
C PHE A 49 14.05 -12.46 13.21
N HIS A 50 14.12 -11.73 14.32
CA HIS A 50 14.92 -12.09 15.50
C HIS A 50 14.21 -11.61 16.75
N PRO A 51 14.06 -12.43 17.80
CA PRO A 51 13.30 -12.05 19.00
C PRO A 51 13.95 -10.89 19.79
N GLU A 52 15.25 -10.73 19.68
CA GLU A 52 15.99 -9.65 20.33
C GLU A 52 15.93 -8.38 19.50
N LYS A 53 15.61 -7.25 20.17
CA LYS A 53 15.54 -5.93 19.55
C LYS A 53 16.95 -5.38 19.28
N GLY A 54 17.13 -4.80 18.10
CA GLY A 54 18.37 -4.11 17.74
C GLY A 54 19.39 -4.99 17.02
N VAL A 55 19.05 -6.22 16.70
CA VAL A 55 19.88 -7.06 15.83
C VAL A 55 19.87 -6.48 14.42
N VAL A 56 21.06 -6.32 13.84
CA VAL A 56 21.25 -5.72 12.50
C VAL A 56 20.49 -6.53 11.45
N ASP A 57 19.80 -5.83 10.55
CA ASP A 57 19.00 -6.38 9.45
C ASP A 57 17.87 -7.33 9.88
N LYS A 58 17.44 -7.24 11.14
CA LYS A 58 16.32 -8.03 11.68
C LYS A 58 15.24 -7.14 12.27
N CYS A 59 14.01 -7.62 12.18
CA CYS A 59 12.87 -7.09 12.92
C CYS A 59 12.55 -8.00 14.10
N TYR A 60 12.14 -7.43 15.20
CA TYR A 60 11.76 -8.18 16.42
C TYR A 60 10.27 -8.51 16.49
N SER A 61 9.50 -8.09 15.50
CA SER A 61 8.09 -8.41 15.36
C SER A 61 7.71 -8.54 13.90
N LEU A 62 6.98 -9.58 13.59
CA LEU A 62 6.34 -9.80 12.29
C LEU A 62 4.85 -9.41 12.32
N ARG A 63 4.35 -8.93 13.47
CA ARG A 63 2.96 -8.52 13.61
C ARG A 63 2.75 -7.13 13.04
N GLY A 64 1.74 -6.98 12.20
CA GLY A 64 1.41 -5.71 11.54
C GLY A 64 0.00 -5.72 10.96
N GLY A 65 -0.42 -4.57 10.44
CA GLY A 65 -1.67 -4.43 9.71
C GLY A 65 -1.46 -4.69 8.23
N TYR A 66 -1.89 -5.86 7.74
CA TYR A 66 -1.73 -6.26 6.34
C TYR A 66 -3.08 -6.23 5.63
N ILE A 67 -3.16 -5.53 4.49
CA ILE A 67 -4.35 -5.50 3.64
C ILE A 67 -4.26 -6.69 2.68
N ARG A 68 -5.05 -7.74 2.92
CA ARG A 68 -4.99 -9.01 2.17
C ARG A 68 -6.25 -9.25 1.33
N ASP A 69 -7.41 -8.87 1.85
CA ASP A 69 -8.71 -9.22 1.26
C ASP A 69 -9.22 -8.19 0.25
N PHE A 70 -8.47 -7.10 0.05
CA PHE A 70 -8.82 -6.07 -0.91
C PHE A 70 -8.34 -6.44 -2.33
N ARG A 71 -9.26 -6.34 -3.29
CA ARG A 71 -8.96 -6.45 -4.73
C ARG A 71 -9.31 -5.13 -5.40
N PHE A 72 -8.33 -4.54 -6.03
CA PHE A 72 -8.52 -3.31 -6.81
C PHE A 72 -9.35 -3.63 -8.07
N ASP A 73 -10.45 -2.91 -8.25
CA ASP A 73 -11.22 -2.91 -9.49
C ASP A 73 -10.70 -1.77 -10.39
N PRO A 74 -10.07 -2.09 -11.52
CA PRO A 74 -9.51 -1.09 -12.43
C PRO A 74 -10.56 -0.40 -13.31
N GLU A 75 -11.82 -0.80 -13.24
CA GLU A 75 -12.88 -0.23 -14.08
C GLU A 75 -13.37 1.12 -13.56
N GLY A 76 -13.85 1.94 -14.51
CA GLY A 76 -14.43 3.26 -14.19
C GLY A 76 -13.40 4.35 -13.90
N TYR A 77 -12.17 4.19 -14.32
CA TYR A 77 -11.15 5.23 -14.37
C TYR A 77 -10.93 5.69 -15.82
N GLU A 78 -10.37 6.88 -16.03
CA GLU A 78 -10.05 7.40 -17.37
C GLU A 78 -8.86 6.67 -18.03
N LEU A 79 -8.05 5.97 -17.23
CA LEU A 79 -6.93 5.18 -17.73
C LEU A 79 -7.38 3.75 -18.09
N PRO A 80 -6.69 3.09 -19.05
CA PRO A 80 -7.02 1.73 -19.42
C PRO A 80 -6.95 0.76 -18.22
N ALA A 81 -7.99 -0.06 -18.07
CA ALA A 81 -8.10 -1.01 -16.95
C ALA A 81 -6.89 -1.98 -16.89
N GLU A 82 -6.43 -2.45 -18.06
CA GLU A 82 -5.26 -3.33 -18.15
C GLU A 82 -3.97 -2.64 -17.65
N TYR A 83 -3.82 -1.34 -17.91
CA TYR A 83 -2.70 -0.56 -17.40
C TYR A 83 -2.76 -0.44 -15.87
N LEU A 84 -3.94 -0.10 -15.33
CA LEU A 84 -4.14 0.06 -13.89
C LEU A 84 -4.00 -1.26 -13.13
N ALA A 85 -4.47 -2.37 -13.69
CA ALA A 85 -4.35 -3.69 -13.09
C ALA A 85 -2.89 -4.16 -12.90
N ARG A 86 -1.97 -3.66 -13.72
CA ARG A 86 -0.54 -3.97 -13.64
C ARG A 86 0.25 -3.07 -12.70
N GLN A 87 -0.37 -1.99 -12.21
CA GLN A 87 0.32 -1.06 -11.33
C GLN A 87 0.56 -1.68 -9.95
N ASP A 88 1.60 -1.20 -9.27
CA ASP A 88 1.87 -1.55 -7.87
C ASP A 88 0.70 -1.09 -6.98
N LYS A 89 0.46 -1.83 -5.89
CA LYS A 89 -0.53 -1.48 -4.86
C LYS A 89 -0.37 -0.05 -4.34
N LEU A 90 0.87 0.46 -4.35
CA LEU A 90 1.19 1.85 -4.04
C LEU A 90 0.37 2.86 -4.85
N TYR A 91 0.00 2.54 -6.09
CA TYR A 91 -0.82 3.39 -6.96
C TYR A 91 -2.30 2.99 -6.93
N GLN A 92 -2.57 1.69 -6.87
CA GLN A 92 -3.95 1.18 -6.87
C GLN A 92 -4.74 1.62 -5.63
N TRP A 93 -4.14 1.53 -4.45
CA TRP A 93 -4.81 1.88 -3.20
C TRP A 93 -5.15 3.36 -3.07
N PRO A 94 -4.24 4.32 -3.35
CA PRO A 94 -4.60 5.74 -3.38
C PRO A 94 -5.66 6.09 -4.41
N LEU A 95 -5.64 5.45 -5.59
CA LEU A 95 -6.67 5.64 -6.60
C LEU A 95 -8.05 5.21 -6.09
N TYR A 96 -8.12 4.04 -5.45
CA TYR A 96 -9.35 3.56 -4.84
C TYR A 96 -9.85 4.53 -3.76
N VAL A 97 -8.99 4.86 -2.79
CA VAL A 97 -9.36 5.74 -1.67
C VAL A 97 -9.80 7.13 -2.18
N ALA A 98 -9.08 7.71 -3.14
CA ALA A 98 -9.45 9.01 -3.72
C ALA A 98 -10.80 8.95 -4.45
N LYS A 99 -11.06 7.88 -5.22
CA LYS A 99 -12.34 7.65 -5.90
C LYS A 99 -13.50 7.54 -4.92
N GLU A 100 -13.33 6.77 -3.86
CA GLU A 100 -14.40 6.59 -2.86
C GLU A 100 -14.63 7.87 -2.03
N ALA A 101 -13.59 8.62 -1.65
CA ALA A 101 -13.75 9.92 -1.00
C ALA A 101 -14.49 10.93 -1.88
N LEU A 102 -14.23 10.94 -3.19
CA LEU A 102 -14.97 11.77 -4.14
C LEU A 102 -16.43 11.33 -4.30
N ARG A 103 -16.71 10.02 -4.22
CA ARG A 103 -18.08 9.50 -4.23
C ARG A 103 -18.83 9.91 -2.97
N ASP A 104 -18.21 9.75 -1.81
CA ASP A 104 -18.79 10.15 -0.52
C ASP A 104 -19.10 11.66 -0.49
N SER A 105 -18.22 12.49 -1.05
CA SER A 105 -18.45 13.94 -1.17
C SER A 105 -19.58 14.33 -2.12
N GLY A 106 -20.06 13.42 -2.96
CA GLY A 106 -21.01 13.70 -4.04
C GLY A 106 -20.43 14.42 -5.26
N TYR A 107 -19.11 14.63 -5.32
CA TYR A 107 -18.46 15.33 -6.43
C TYR A 107 -17.77 14.40 -7.46
N TYR A 108 -17.86 13.11 -7.25
CA TYR A 108 -17.36 12.14 -8.24
C TYR A 108 -18.03 12.38 -9.59
N GLN A 109 -17.37 12.55 -10.67
CA GLN A 109 -17.87 12.87 -12.01
C GLN A 109 -18.34 14.35 -12.23
N GLN A 110 -18.22 15.23 -11.25
CA GLN A 110 -18.51 16.64 -11.46
C GLN A 110 -17.27 17.35 -12.03
N LYS A 111 -17.09 17.27 -13.35
CA LYS A 111 -15.89 17.76 -14.04
C LYS A 111 -15.54 19.21 -13.65
N ALA A 112 -16.51 20.11 -13.62
CA ALA A 112 -16.29 21.52 -13.26
C ALA A 112 -15.70 21.72 -11.86
N VAL A 113 -15.98 20.80 -10.93
CA VAL A 113 -15.40 20.79 -9.59
C VAL A 113 -14.01 20.14 -9.63
N LEU A 114 -13.90 19.00 -10.30
CA LEU A 114 -12.64 18.23 -10.38
C LEU A 114 -11.54 18.98 -11.10
N ASP A 115 -11.85 19.79 -12.12
CA ASP A 115 -10.90 20.67 -12.84
C ASP A 115 -10.24 21.71 -11.92
N ARG A 116 -10.81 21.95 -10.72
CA ARG A 116 -10.28 22.84 -9.68
C ARG A 116 -9.83 22.12 -8.43
N CYS A 117 -9.84 20.80 -8.44
CA CYS A 117 -9.45 19.96 -7.32
C CYS A 117 -7.96 19.62 -7.41
N GLY A 118 -7.24 19.81 -6.32
CA GLY A 118 -5.87 19.33 -6.18
C GLY A 118 -5.83 18.01 -5.40
N LEU A 119 -4.86 17.15 -5.71
CA LEU A 119 -4.60 15.92 -4.99
C LEU A 119 -3.23 16.02 -4.29
N ILE A 120 -3.21 15.80 -2.99
CA ILE A 120 -1.98 15.73 -2.20
C ILE A 120 -1.91 14.35 -1.57
N LEU A 121 -0.86 13.60 -1.89
CA LEU A 121 -0.59 12.27 -1.36
C LEU A 121 0.73 12.27 -0.61
N GLY A 122 0.72 11.71 0.60
CA GLY A 122 1.92 11.40 1.35
C GLY A 122 2.04 9.89 1.53
N ASN A 123 3.19 9.32 1.17
CA ASN A 123 3.43 7.91 1.42
C ASN A 123 4.93 7.61 1.56
N LEU A 124 5.23 6.45 2.14
CA LEU A 124 6.54 5.82 2.09
C LEU A 124 6.56 4.89 0.88
N SER A 125 7.07 5.40 -0.25
CA SER A 125 7.03 4.70 -1.53
C SER A 125 8.12 3.64 -1.72
N PHE A 126 8.97 3.44 -0.72
CA PHE A 126 10.10 2.51 -0.83
C PHE A 126 10.32 1.74 0.48
N PRO A 127 10.56 0.41 0.42
CA PRO A 127 10.50 -0.44 -0.75
C PRO A 127 9.06 -0.83 -1.13
N THR A 128 8.75 -0.88 -2.43
CA THR A 128 7.52 -1.48 -2.97
C THR A 128 7.82 -2.84 -3.59
N GLY A 129 6.80 -3.65 -3.87
CA GLY A 129 6.98 -4.93 -4.56
C GLY A 129 7.68 -4.77 -5.91
N SER A 130 7.36 -3.72 -6.66
CA SER A 130 7.98 -3.44 -7.97
C SER A 130 9.40 -2.92 -7.83
N SER A 131 9.66 -2.00 -6.89
CA SER A 131 11.01 -1.50 -6.65
C SER A 131 11.95 -2.57 -6.11
N HIS A 132 11.43 -3.46 -5.26
CA HIS A 132 12.21 -4.60 -4.75
C HIS A 132 12.66 -5.54 -5.88
N LYS A 133 11.77 -5.87 -6.81
CA LYS A 133 12.13 -6.71 -7.97
C LYS A 133 13.21 -6.07 -8.84
N GLN A 134 13.15 -4.76 -9.06
CA GLN A 134 14.15 -4.04 -9.84
C GLN A 134 15.50 -3.98 -9.11
N LEU A 135 15.48 -3.65 -7.82
CA LEU A 135 16.71 -3.57 -7.02
C LEU A 135 17.36 -4.94 -6.84
N ALA A 136 16.59 -5.99 -6.59
CA ALA A 136 17.12 -7.35 -6.44
C ALA A 136 17.94 -7.77 -7.66
N SER A 137 17.45 -7.51 -8.87
CA SER A 137 18.18 -7.84 -10.10
C SER A 137 19.50 -7.06 -10.23
N VAL A 138 19.51 -5.78 -9.86
CA VAL A 138 20.72 -4.94 -9.89
C VAL A 138 21.76 -5.44 -8.87
N TYR A 139 21.32 -5.67 -7.64
CA TYR A 139 22.22 -6.13 -6.56
C TYR A 139 22.77 -7.53 -6.83
N THR A 140 21.93 -8.46 -7.30
CA THR A 140 22.38 -9.82 -7.62
C THR A 140 23.47 -9.81 -8.71
N ASN A 141 23.25 -9.08 -9.80
CA ASN A 141 24.22 -8.97 -10.88
C ASN A 141 25.54 -8.35 -10.42
N THR A 142 25.47 -7.29 -9.59
CA THR A 142 26.67 -6.59 -9.10
C THR A 142 27.45 -7.47 -8.11
N THR A 143 26.75 -8.17 -7.23
CA THR A 143 27.37 -9.05 -6.22
C THR A 143 28.00 -10.27 -6.87
N GLU A 144 27.34 -10.86 -7.85
CA GLU A 144 27.88 -12.02 -8.59
C GLU A 144 29.14 -11.66 -9.36
N GLN A 145 29.15 -10.51 -10.04
CA GLN A 145 30.36 -10.02 -10.73
C GLN A 145 31.50 -9.71 -9.76
N ALA A 146 31.20 -9.16 -8.57
CA ALA A 146 32.21 -8.90 -7.55
C ALA A 146 32.79 -10.20 -6.98
N LEU A 147 31.96 -11.21 -6.72
CA LEU A 147 32.38 -12.52 -6.26
C LEU A 147 33.22 -13.24 -7.31
N GLN A 148 32.85 -13.20 -8.57
CA GLN A 148 33.65 -13.80 -9.65
C GLN A 148 35.05 -13.17 -9.78
N LYS A 149 35.17 -11.86 -9.55
CA LYS A 149 36.46 -11.16 -9.53
C LYS A 149 37.33 -11.51 -8.32
N LEU A 150 36.73 -11.87 -7.19
CA LEU A 150 37.49 -12.28 -5.98
C LEU A 150 37.96 -13.72 -6.03
N LEU A 151 37.35 -14.54 -6.88
CA LEU A 151 37.70 -15.98 -7.05
C LEU A 151 38.71 -16.22 -8.17
N GLN A 152 39.09 -15.19 -8.93
CA GLN A 152 40.17 -15.20 -9.92
C GLN A 152 41.48 -14.73 -9.30
#